data_3454ab789da6fd3c9993c0fff7744f8a
#
_entry.id   3454ab789da6fd3c9993c0fff7744f8a
#
_cell.length_a   1.000
_cell.length_b   1.000
_cell.length_c   1.000
_cell.angle_alpha   90.00
_cell.angle_beta   90.00
_cell.angle_gamma   90.00
#
_symmetry.space_group_name_H-M   'P 1'
#
loop_
_entity.id
_entity.type
_entity.pdbx_description
1 polymer ?
#
loop_
_entity_poly.entity_id
_entity_poly.type
_entity_poly.pdbx_seq_one_letter_code
_entity_poly.pdbx_strand_id
1 'polypeptide(L)'
;MKRSLLALALVAVLPFAAQADDKLSYSYVEADYVNLDGDADGYGLRGAFEFGDSGFYGLGGWRTAEIDGTNIDVDQWELGVGYAHGISPNADLISELAYDKVDVEGFDEDGYRASVGVRGSFSPNFEGIAKASYVDSDDTDGDFVGTLGAQYKFTQTWGVVGEAEFADGGELYTVGLRASF
;
A
#
# COMPACT_ATOMS: atom_id res chain seq x y z
N MET A 1 19.31 -3.77 19.02
CA MET A 1 18.95 -2.37 19.31
C MET A 1 19.30 -1.37 18.19
N LYS A 2 19.43 -1.78 16.93
CA LYS A 2 19.68 -0.87 15.78
C LYS A 2 18.52 -0.80 14.77
N ARG A 3 17.45 -1.53 15.01
CA ARG A 3 16.33 -1.72 14.04
C ARG A 3 15.16 -0.73 14.22
N SER A 4 15.05 -0.08 15.38
CA SER A 4 13.95 0.85 15.71
C SER A 4 14.14 2.29 15.20
N LEU A 5 15.25 2.62 14.52
CA LEU A 5 15.53 3.98 14.05
C LEU A 5 15.11 4.24 12.59
N LEU A 6 14.79 3.21 11.82
CA LEU A 6 14.36 3.37 10.41
C LEU A 6 12.91 3.88 10.30
N ALA A 7 12.03 3.47 11.20
CA ALA A 7 10.62 3.90 11.17
C ALA A 7 10.43 5.40 11.50
N LEU A 8 11.36 6.02 12.24
CA LEU A 8 11.24 7.42 12.66
C LEU A 8 11.82 8.43 11.67
N ALA A 9 12.64 7.97 10.71
CA ALA A 9 13.30 8.86 9.75
C ALA A 9 12.40 9.22 8.54
N LEU A 10 11.30 8.51 8.34
CA LEU A 10 10.44 8.66 7.17
C LEU A 10 9.52 9.91 7.20
N VAL A 11 9.30 10.49 8.38
CA VAL A 11 8.39 11.66 8.54
C VAL A 11 9.07 12.99 8.23
N ALA A 12 10.39 13.03 8.05
CA ALA A 12 11.15 14.29 8.13
C ALA A 12 11.55 14.92 6.77
N VAL A 13 11.29 14.34 5.61
CA VAL A 13 11.89 14.80 4.36
C VAL A 13 10.91 14.91 3.19
N LEU A 14 9.75 15.55 3.40
CA LEU A 14 8.97 16.01 2.26
C LEU A 14 8.95 17.54 2.22
N PRO A 15 9.76 18.19 1.36
CA PRO A 15 9.52 19.58 1.05
C PRO A 15 8.23 19.66 0.23
N PHE A 16 7.12 19.97 0.88
CA PHE A 16 5.85 20.28 0.22
C PHE A 16 6.00 21.57 -0.58
N ALA A 17 6.58 21.47 -1.77
CA ALA A 17 6.60 22.56 -2.72
C ALA A 17 5.25 22.63 -3.43
N ALA A 18 4.57 23.69 -3.14
CA ALA A 18 3.21 24.07 -3.47
C ALA A 18 2.76 23.86 -4.92
N GLN A 19 1.42 23.72 -5.03
CA GLN A 19 0.56 23.97 -6.19
C GLN A 19 0.32 22.76 -7.10
N ALA A 20 -0.46 21.81 -6.59
CA ALA A 20 -1.39 21.09 -7.43
C ALA A 20 -2.80 21.34 -6.84
N ASP A 21 -3.68 21.83 -7.65
CA ASP A 21 -5.07 22.14 -7.28
C ASP A 21 -5.96 20.87 -7.38
N ASP A 22 -5.35 19.70 -7.45
CA ASP A 22 -6.02 18.41 -7.59
C ASP A 22 -6.03 17.68 -6.25
N LYS A 23 -7.21 17.58 -5.66
CA LYS A 23 -7.50 16.79 -4.46
C LYS A 23 -7.08 15.33 -4.70
N LEU A 24 -6.41 14.72 -3.73
CA LEU A 24 -6.06 13.30 -3.78
C LEU A 24 -7.35 12.46 -3.85
N SER A 25 -7.43 11.52 -4.81
CA SER A 25 -8.55 10.59 -4.92
C SER A 25 -8.19 9.25 -4.28
N TYR A 26 -9.11 8.73 -3.48
CA TYR A 26 -9.04 7.38 -2.89
C TYR A 26 -10.01 6.42 -3.56
N SER A 27 -10.57 6.79 -4.73
CA SER A 27 -11.36 5.90 -5.58
C SER A 27 -10.51 5.44 -6.76
N TYR A 28 -10.13 4.16 -6.77
CA TYR A 28 -9.30 3.60 -7.84
C TYR A 28 -9.45 2.08 -7.96
N VAL A 29 -9.05 1.57 -9.11
CA VAL A 29 -8.76 0.15 -9.35
C VAL A 29 -7.36 0.03 -9.95
N GLU A 30 -6.60 -0.96 -9.51
CA GLU A 30 -5.22 -1.18 -9.88
C GLU A 30 -4.95 -2.66 -10.18
N ALA A 31 -4.20 -2.91 -11.24
CA ALA A 31 -3.65 -4.23 -11.56
C ALA A 31 -2.13 -4.19 -11.42
N ASP A 32 -1.58 -5.13 -10.67
CA ASP A 32 -0.20 -5.13 -10.24
C ASP A 32 0.56 -6.37 -10.70
N TYR A 33 1.85 -6.19 -10.97
CA TYR A 33 2.87 -7.21 -10.87
C TYR A 33 3.57 -7.06 -9.52
N VAL A 34 3.78 -8.18 -8.85
CA VAL A 34 4.44 -8.23 -7.54
C VAL A 34 5.67 -9.12 -7.61
N ASN A 35 6.71 -8.74 -6.87
CA ASN A 35 7.94 -9.52 -6.72
C ASN A 35 8.39 -9.48 -5.26
N LEU A 36 8.54 -10.63 -4.66
CA LEU A 36 8.98 -10.80 -3.28
C LEU A 36 10.45 -11.18 -3.28
N ASP A 37 11.33 -10.22 -3.05
CA ASP A 37 12.79 -10.36 -2.85
C ASP A 37 13.54 -11.13 -3.96
N GLY A 38 12.88 -11.33 -5.11
CA GLY A 38 13.37 -12.16 -6.21
C GLY A 38 13.14 -13.66 -6.03
N ASP A 39 12.48 -14.08 -4.96
CA ASP A 39 12.22 -15.50 -4.64
C ASP A 39 10.78 -15.93 -5.01
N ALA A 40 9.87 -14.98 -5.27
CA ALA A 40 8.52 -15.24 -5.77
C ALA A 40 8.01 -14.06 -6.59
N ASP A 41 7.23 -14.35 -7.62
CA ASP A 41 6.59 -13.32 -8.43
C ASP A 41 5.14 -13.67 -8.78
N GLY A 42 4.36 -12.62 -9.07
CA GLY A 42 2.95 -12.81 -9.29
C GLY A 42 2.19 -11.57 -9.71
N TYR A 43 0.88 -11.62 -9.49
CA TYR A 43 -0.05 -10.56 -9.91
C TYR A 43 -1.04 -10.23 -8.80
N GLY A 44 -1.55 -8.99 -8.83
CA GLY A 44 -2.56 -8.53 -7.90
C GLY A 44 -3.61 -7.65 -8.56
N LEU A 45 -4.74 -7.54 -7.86
CA LEU A 45 -5.77 -6.55 -8.11
C LEU A 45 -6.07 -5.84 -6.80
N ARG A 46 -6.00 -4.52 -6.80
CA ARG A 46 -6.32 -3.69 -5.63
C ARG A 46 -7.35 -2.63 -6.01
N GLY A 47 -8.10 -2.19 -5.05
CA GLY A 47 -9.03 -1.09 -5.24
C GLY A 47 -9.40 -0.41 -3.94
N ALA A 48 -9.83 0.83 -4.07
CA ALA A 48 -10.43 1.57 -2.97
C ALA A 48 -11.60 2.42 -3.50
N PHE A 49 -12.50 2.78 -2.60
CA PHE A 49 -13.67 3.57 -2.92
C PHE A 49 -14.02 4.51 -1.76
N GLU A 50 -14.13 5.81 -2.07
CA GLU A 50 -14.50 6.85 -1.11
C GLU A 50 -15.99 6.82 -0.77
N PHE A 51 -16.33 7.05 0.49
CA PHE A 51 -17.69 7.19 0.96
C PHE A 51 -18.11 8.67 0.98
N GLY A 52 -18.30 9.25 -0.20
CA GLY A 52 -18.60 10.67 -0.37
C GLY A 52 -17.47 11.57 0.15
N ASP A 53 -17.81 12.73 0.70
CA ASP A 53 -16.84 13.72 1.20
C ASP A 53 -16.45 13.49 2.68
N SER A 54 -16.65 12.29 3.20
CA SER A 54 -16.43 12.00 4.63
C SER A 54 -14.94 11.83 5.00
N GLY A 55 -14.07 11.62 4.03
CA GLY A 55 -12.69 11.20 4.21
C GLY A 55 -12.53 9.70 4.45
N PHE A 56 -13.61 8.96 4.67
CA PHE A 56 -13.58 7.51 4.78
C PHE A 56 -13.58 6.85 3.41
N TYR A 57 -12.84 5.73 3.29
CA TYR A 57 -12.84 4.89 2.10
C TYR A 57 -12.75 3.40 2.48
N GLY A 58 -13.37 2.54 1.66
CA GLY A 58 -13.15 1.12 1.70
C GLY A 58 -11.95 0.76 0.85
N LEU A 59 -11.21 -0.25 1.22
CA LEU A 59 -10.10 -0.78 0.44
C LEU A 59 -10.17 -2.31 0.41
N GLY A 60 -9.61 -2.89 -0.65
CA GLY A 60 -9.51 -4.33 -0.76
C GLY A 60 -8.55 -4.72 -1.88
N GLY A 61 -8.06 -5.93 -1.79
CA GLY A 61 -7.12 -6.47 -2.74
C GLY A 61 -7.08 -7.98 -2.73
N TRP A 62 -6.54 -8.50 -3.79
CA TRP A 62 -6.14 -9.89 -3.95
C TRP A 62 -4.82 -9.92 -4.69
N ARG A 63 -3.93 -10.80 -4.26
CA ARG A 63 -2.68 -11.10 -4.97
C ARG A 63 -2.40 -12.59 -4.93
N THR A 64 -1.74 -13.08 -5.96
CA THR A 64 -1.18 -14.42 -6.02
C THR A 64 0.27 -14.34 -6.45
N ALA A 65 1.13 -15.18 -5.88
CA ALA A 65 2.53 -15.28 -6.27
C ALA A 65 2.98 -16.74 -6.23
N GLU A 66 3.81 -17.13 -7.19
CA GLU A 66 4.42 -18.45 -7.26
C GLU A 66 5.85 -18.37 -6.71
N ILE A 67 6.21 -19.31 -5.83
CA ILE A 67 7.56 -19.39 -5.26
C ILE A 67 8.49 -20.04 -6.30
N ASP A 68 9.58 -19.36 -6.65
CA ASP A 68 10.53 -19.78 -7.67
C ASP A 68 11.09 -21.18 -7.42
N GLY A 69 11.05 -22.00 -8.48
CA GLY A 69 11.56 -23.38 -8.43
C GLY A 69 10.67 -24.38 -7.71
N THR A 70 9.45 -23.97 -7.35
CA THR A 70 8.42 -24.83 -6.79
C THR A 70 7.12 -24.73 -7.61
N ASN A 71 6.06 -25.43 -7.24
CA ASN A 71 4.71 -25.22 -7.76
C ASN A 71 3.79 -24.76 -6.60
N ILE A 72 4.32 -23.99 -5.68
CA ILE A 72 3.61 -23.49 -4.51
C ILE A 72 3.13 -22.07 -4.80
N ASP A 73 1.81 -21.89 -4.79
CA ASP A 73 1.16 -20.59 -4.92
C ASP A 73 0.83 -20.04 -3.53
N VAL A 74 1.01 -18.76 -3.37
CA VAL A 74 0.61 -17.97 -2.20
C VAL A 74 -0.48 -17.01 -2.63
N ASP A 75 -1.68 -17.21 -2.12
CA ASP A 75 -2.81 -16.31 -2.33
C ASP A 75 -3.02 -15.42 -1.11
N GLN A 76 -3.18 -14.11 -1.33
CA GLN A 76 -3.49 -13.16 -0.26
C GLN A 76 -4.72 -12.32 -0.61
N TRP A 77 -5.60 -12.16 0.37
CA TRP A 77 -6.75 -11.26 0.32
C TRP A 77 -6.65 -10.21 1.40
N GLU A 78 -7.03 -9.00 1.05
CA GLU A 78 -7.12 -7.88 1.98
C GLU A 78 -8.48 -7.22 1.86
N LEU A 79 -9.10 -6.87 3.00
CA LEU A 79 -10.32 -6.07 3.05
C LEU A 79 -10.25 -5.11 4.24
N GLY A 80 -10.48 -3.83 4.00
CA GLY A 80 -10.31 -2.85 5.05
C GLY A 80 -11.07 -1.55 4.85
N VAL A 81 -10.84 -0.66 5.80
CA VAL A 81 -11.35 0.72 5.78
C VAL A 81 -10.21 1.68 6.07
N GLY A 82 -10.25 2.83 5.44
CA GLY A 82 -9.29 3.90 5.65
C GLY A 82 -9.99 5.23 5.96
N TYR A 83 -9.21 6.13 6.53
CA TYR A 83 -9.59 7.51 6.75
C TYR A 83 -8.44 8.42 6.33
N ALA A 84 -8.76 9.36 5.44
CA ALA A 84 -7.85 10.39 4.95
C ALA A 84 -8.20 11.73 5.61
N HIS A 85 -7.24 12.33 6.26
CA HIS A 85 -7.34 13.64 6.91
C HIS A 85 -6.40 14.64 6.26
N GLY A 86 -6.96 15.67 5.62
CA GLY A 86 -6.17 16.73 4.98
C GLY A 86 -5.29 17.47 5.98
N ILE A 87 -3.98 17.37 5.87
CA ILE A 87 -3.00 18.09 6.67
C ILE A 87 -2.41 19.29 5.93
N SER A 88 -2.57 19.33 4.61
CA SER A 88 -2.26 20.47 3.75
C SER A 88 -3.12 20.41 2.47
N PRO A 89 -3.10 21.45 1.61
CA PRO A 89 -3.86 21.42 0.35
C PRO A 89 -3.52 20.24 -0.58
N ASN A 90 -2.33 19.68 -0.45
CA ASN A 90 -1.80 18.64 -1.31
C ASN A 90 -1.28 17.40 -0.55
N ALA A 91 -1.62 17.26 0.73
CA ALA A 91 -1.20 16.10 1.52
C ALA A 91 -2.23 15.71 2.58
N ASP A 92 -2.43 14.41 2.72
CA ASP A 92 -3.30 13.78 3.69
C ASP A 92 -2.50 12.89 4.63
N LEU A 93 -2.89 12.90 5.90
CA LEU A 93 -2.59 11.84 6.85
C LEU A 93 -3.60 10.72 6.62
N ILE A 94 -3.14 9.51 6.41
CA ILE A 94 -3.99 8.33 6.22
C ILE A 94 -3.86 7.39 7.39
N SER A 95 -4.98 6.76 7.74
CA SER A 95 -5.05 5.70 8.75
C SER A 95 -5.91 4.58 8.19
N GLU A 96 -5.43 3.35 8.23
CA GLU A 96 -6.10 2.18 7.64
C GLU A 96 -6.15 1.04 8.64
N LEU A 97 -7.24 0.28 8.59
CA LEU A 97 -7.39 -0.99 9.29
C LEU A 97 -7.92 -2.01 8.28
N ALA A 98 -7.20 -3.09 8.10
CA ALA A 98 -7.53 -4.15 7.18
C ALA A 98 -7.45 -5.52 7.87
N TYR A 99 -8.26 -6.43 7.36
CA TYR A 99 -8.17 -7.86 7.61
C TYR A 99 -7.44 -8.48 6.42
N ASP A 100 -6.44 -9.27 6.72
CA ASP A 100 -5.62 -10.00 5.75
C ASP A 100 -5.90 -11.50 5.90
N LYS A 101 -5.97 -12.21 4.78
CA LYS A 101 -5.99 -13.66 4.73
C LYS A 101 -4.93 -14.14 3.74
N VAL A 102 -4.06 -15.04 4.18
CA VAL A 102 -3.04 -15.70 3.37
C VAL A 102 -3.35 -17.18 3.29
N ASP A 103 -3.33 -17.74 2.08
CA ASP A 103 -3.54 -19.15 1.78
C ASP A 103 -2.31 -19.71 1.05
N VAL A 104 -1.71 -20.77 1.60
CA VAL A 104 -0.55 -21.45 1.01
C VAL A 104 -0.78 -22.95 1.09
N GLU A 105 -1.13 -23.60 -0.04
CA GLU A 105 -1.27 -25.07 -0.19
C GLU A 105 -1.86 -25.83 1.03
N GLY A 106 -3.04 -25.37 1.52
CA GLY A 106 -3.76 -26.03 2.60
C GLY A 106 -3.36 -25.57 4.01
N PHE A 107 -2.67 -24.45 4.09
CA PHE A 107 -2.44 -23.67 5.30
C PHE A 107 -3.05 -22.27 5.13
N ASP A 108 -4.02 -21.94 5.99
CA ASP A 108 -4.69 -20.64 6.00
C ASP A 108 -4.18 -19.85 7.20
N GLU A 109 -3.82 -18.60 7.02
CA GLU A 109 -3.45 -17.66 8.07
C GLU A 109 -4.30 -16.40 7.97
N ASP A 110 -4.94 -16.03 9.07
CA ASP A 110 -5.75 -14.83 9.19
C ASP A 110 -4.99 -13.78 10.02
N GLY A 111 -5.12 -12.51 9.65
CA GLY A 111 -4.41 -11.44 10.31
C GLY A 111 -5.09 -10.09 10.20
N TYR A 112 -4.48 -9.11 10.87
CA TYR A 112 -4.90 -7.72 10.83
C TYR A 112 -3.72 -6.83 10.52
N ARG A 113 -3.99 -5.81 9.71
CA ARG A 113 -3.03 -4.76 9.38
C ARG A 113 -3.57 -3.41 9.84
N ALA A 114 -2.86 -2.73 10.72
CA ALA A 114 -3.14 -1.36 11.11
C ALA A 114 -2.04 -0.43 10.57
N SER A 115 -2.41 0.57 9.79
CA SER A 115 -1.47 1.45 9.09
C SER A 115 -1.70 2.92 9.41
N VAL A 116 -0.62 3.68 9.45
CA VAL A 116 -0.63 5.13 9.45
C VAL A 116 0.39 5.64 8.43
N GLY A 117 0.06 6.69 7.70
CA GLY A 117 0.96 7.21 6.67
C GLY A 117 0.60 8.59 6.19
N VAL A 118 1.38 9.06 5.24
CA VAL A 118 1.14 10.32 4.52
C VAL A 118 1.10 10.02 3.03
N ARG A 119 0.08 10.53 2.35
CA ARG A 119 0.01 10.59 0.89
C ARG A 119 0.01 12.03 0.46
N GLY A 120 0.76 12.37 -0.57
CA GLY A 120 0.88 13.74 -1.04
C GLY A 120 1.05 13.84 -2.55
N SER A 121 0.53 14.93 -3.12
CA SER A 121 0.74 15.31 -4.51
C SER A 121 1.90 16.30 -4.60
N PHE A 122 2.93 15.95 -5.33
CA PHE A 122 4.11 16.80 -5.57
C PHE A 122 3.97 17.63 -6.85
N SER A 123 3.10 17.20 -7.73
CA SER A 123 2.70 17.90 -8.96
C SER A 123 1.36 17.33 -9.46
N PRO A 124 0.69 17.94 -10.44
CA PRO A 124 -0.56 17.40 -11.00
C PRO A 124 -0.46 15.94 -11.48
N ASN A 125 0.75 15.50 -11.81
CA ASN A 125 1.01 14.18 -12.37
C ASN A 125 1.75 13.23 -11.42
N PHE A 126 2.25 13.72 -10.27
CA PHE A 126 3.11 12.91 -9.40
C PHE A 126 2.64 12.93 -7.95
N GLU A 127 2.33 11.75 -7.44
CA GLU A 127 1.97 11.52 -6.04
C GLU A 127 2.96 10.57 -5.38
N GLY A 128 3.10 10.70 -4.07
CA GLY A 128 3.88 9.78 -3.26
C GLY A 128 3.14 9.36 -2.01
N ILE A 129 3.49 8.20 -1.47
CA ILE A 129 2.94 7.65 -0.25
C ILE A 129 4.07 7.07 0.61
N ALA A 130 3.96 7.26 1.91
CA ALA A 130 4.80 6.60 2.90
C ALA A 130 3.91 6.13 4.04
N LYS A 131 3.96 4.82 4.37
CA LYS A 131 3.17 4.21 5.45
C LYS A 131 4.08 3.42 6.40
N ALA A 132 3.64 3.35 7.65
CA ALA A 132 4.10 2.37 8.63
C ALA A 132 2.89 1.54 9.05
N SER A 133 3.01 0.24 9.00
CA SER A 133 1.96 -0.71 9.33
C SER A 133 2.44 -1.65 10.43
N TYR A 134 1.52 -2.04 11.30
CA TYR A 134 1.67 -3.17 12.20
C TYR A 134 0.78 -4.29 11.66
N VAL A 135 1.37 -5.43 11.44
CA VAL A 135 0.70 -6.65 10.96
C VAL A 135 0.79 -7.66 12.08
N ASP A 136 -0.33 -8.29 12.39
CA ASP A 136 -0.42 -9.33 13.42
C ASP A 136 -1.31 -10.44 12.87
N SER A 137 -0.91 -11.70 13.09
CA SER A 137 -1.62 -12.87 12.59
C SER A 137 -1.68 -13.97 13.66
N ASP A 138 -2.58 -14.92 13.49
CA ASP A 138 -2.89 -15.91 14.52
C ASP A 138 -1.68 -16.81 14.85
N ASP A 139 -0.79 -17.05 13.89
CA ASP A 139 0.33 -18.00 14.02
C ASP A 139 1.72 -17.31 14.06
N THR A 140 1.78 -16.00 13.89
CA THR A 140 3.05 -15.24 13.82
C THR A 140 3.01 -14.04 14.75
N ASP A 141 4.10 -13.82 15.52
CA ASP A 141 4.26 -12.60 16.31
C ASP A 141 4.21 -11.36 15.41
N GLY A 142 3.50 -10.32 15.88
CA GLY A 142 3.28 -9.11 15.11
C GLY A 142 4.58 -8.41 14.66
N ASP A 143 4.59 -7.91 13.43
CA ASP A 143 5.73 -7.24 12.80
C ASP A 143 5.39 -5.86 12.26
N PHE A 144 6.43 -5.04 12.04
CA PHE A 144 6.30 -3.72 11.44
C PHE A 144 6.72 -3.74 9.98
N VAL A 145 5.84 -3.20 9.13
CA VAL A 145 6.06 -3.06 7.69
C VAL A 145 6.13 -1.58 7.33
N GLY A 146 7.20 -1.16 6.67
CA GLY A 146 7.32 0.16 6.06
C GLY A 146 6.96 0.11 4.59
N THR A 147 6.10 1.02 4.11
CA THR A 147 5.74 1.12 2.68
C THR A 147 6.17 2.46 2.12
N LEU A 148 6.83 2.45 0.98
CA LEU A 148 7.12 3.63 0.15
C LEU A 148 6.54 3.41 -1.25
N GLY A 149 5.81 4.39 -1.75
CA GLY A 149 5.23 4.31 -3.08
C GLY A 149 5.18 5.64 -3.80
N ALA A 150 5.06 5.55 -5.11
CA ALA A 150 4.88 6.69 -5.99
C ALA A 150 3.93 6.34 -7.13
N GLN A 151 3.17 7.34 -7.59
CA GLN A 151 2.30 7.24 -8.76
C GLN A 151 2.66 8.34 -9.74
N TYR A 152 2.79 8.00 -11.03
CA TYR A 152 2.85 8.95 -12.12
C TYR A 152 1.60 8.83 -12.98
N LYS A 153 0.78 9.90 -12.98
CA LYS A 153 -0.44 10.01 -13.79
C LYS A 153 -0.09 10.53 -15.19
N PHE A 154 -0.30 9.75 -16.22
CA PHE A 154 -0.14 10.18 -17.61
C PHE A 154 -1.44 10.68 -18.23
N THR A 155 -2.59 10.44 -17.59
CA THR A 155 -3.88 11.10 -17.82
C THR A 155 -4.53 11.41 -16.48
N GLN A 156 -5.69 12.08 -16.47
CA GLN A 156 -6.47 12.30 -15.23
C GLN A 156 -6.94 10.99 -14.58
N THR A 157 -7.16 9.95 -15.38
CA THR A 157 -7.65 8.64 -14.92
C THR A 157 -6.51 7.64 -14.74
N TRP A 158 -5.54 7.58 -15.65
CA TRP A 158 -4.57 6.51 -15.71
C TRP A 158 -3.19 6.93 -15.22
N GLY A 159 -2.59 6.06 -14.43
CA GLY A 159 -1.23 6.23 -13.92
C GLY A 159 -0.52 4.90 -13.71
N VAL A 160 0.79 4.96 -13.66
CA VAL A 160 1.66 3.84 -13.21
C VAL A 160 1.98 4.07 -11.75
N VAL A 161 1.93 3.00 -10.97
CA VAL A 161 2.26 2.98 -9.55
C VAL A 161 3.47 2.08 -9.34
N GLY A 162 4.37 2.47 -8.45
CA GLY A 162 5.44 1.65 -7.92
C GLY A 162 5.43 1.73 -6.40
N GLU A 163 5.49 0.59 -5.72
CA GLU A 163 5.57 0.51 -4.27
C GLU A 163 6.67 -0.47 -3.84
N ALA A 164 7.26 -0.21 -2.69
CA ALA A 164 8.14 -1.13 -1.99
C ALA A 164 7.69 -1.24 -0.55
N GLU A 165 7.49 -2.46 -0.08
CA GLU A 165 7.22 -2.79 1.32
C GLU A 165 8.46 -3.45 1.93
N PHE A 166 8.79 -3.05 3.15
CA PHE A 166 9.97 -3.52 3.90
C PHE A 166 9.52 -4.10 5.22
N ALA A 167 9.78 -5.37 5.43
CA ALA A 167 9.50 -6.10 6.67
C ALA A 167 10.75 -6.84 7.16
N ASP A 168 10.72 -7.36 8.38
CA ASP A 168 11.84 -8.20 8.89
C ASP A 168 11.99 -9.51 8.09
N GLY A 169 10.93 -9.96 7.39
CA GLY A 169 10.88 -11.18 6.58
C GLY A 169 11.29 -11.01 5.11
N GLY A 170 11.52 -9.79 4.62
CA GLY A 170 11.87 -9.54 3.21
C GLY A 170 11.30 -8.25 2.65
N GLU A 171 11.50 -8.04 1.37
CA GLU A 171 11.06 -6.86 0.63
C GLU A 171 10.06 -7.27 -0.46
N LEU A 172 8.94 -6.55 -0.55
CA LEU A 172 7.95 -6.74 -1.61
C LEU A 172 7.94 -5.52 -2.53
N TYR A 173 8.16 -5.76 -3.80
CA TYR A 173 8.10 -4.74 -4.84
C TYR A 173 6.85 -4.92 -5.68
N THR A 174 6.16 -3.81 -5.92
CA THR A 174 4.93 -3.79 -6.71
C THR A 174 5.03 -2.75 -7.81
N VAL A 175 4.65 -3.11 -9.02
CA VAL A 175 4.47 -2.17 -10.14
C VAL A 175 3.11 -2.40 -10.76
N GLY A 176 2.30 -1.35 -10.84
CA GLY A 176 0.91 -1.45 -11.27
C GLY A 176 0.45 -0.39 -12.25
N LEU A 177 -0.67 -0.68 -12.89
CA LEU A 177 -1.46 0.27 -13.67
C LEU A 177 -2.73 0.61 -12.89
N ARG A 178 -2.90 1.88 -12.54
CA ARG A 178 -4.03 2.37 -11.75
C ARG A 178 -4.96 3.24 -12.60
N ALA A 179 -6.26 2.98 -12.47
CA ALA A 179 -7.33 3.86 -12.92
C ALA A 179 -7.95 4.54 -11.70
N SER A 180 -7.82 5.87 -11.59
CA SER A 180 -8.43 6.69 -10.54
C SER A 180 -9.66 7.45 -11.08
N PHE A 181 -10.68 7.68 -10.25
CA PHE A 181 -11.95 8.32 -10.63
C PHE A 181 -12.63 9.02 -9.45
#